data_27a41b43a243ceca546b009a76a2f9f4
#
_entry.id   27a41b43a243ceca546b009a76a2f9f4
#
_cell.length_a   1.000
_cell.length_b   1.000
_cell.length_c   1.000
_cell.angle_alpha   90.00
_cell.angle_beta   90.00
_cell.angle_gamma   90.00
#
_symmetry.space_group_name_H-M   'P 1'
#
loop_
_entity.id
_entity.type
_entity.pdbx_description
1 polymer ?
#
loop_
_entity_poly.entity_id
_entity_poly.type
_entity_poly.pdbx_seq_one_letter_code
_entity_poly.pdbx_strand_id
1 'polypeptide(L)'
;MPRSYGLYVNTGRRYSVPPNTTCLAVSCGRLLPASRITVQNLLRQLCRNLPSPWGNEDTQELIDILGRYQVKATFFVVGQWVDKYPESVKALHDAGHEVMNHSDTHPHFNSLSAQQICAEVEACNDKIEAVTGVRPTLIRPPYGEYNDQVISAIRSIGMEPIQWDVDSLDWKEIPASEITQRVTSKVCPGSIVLFHNAALHTPEALPAILEKLLQEGYTFVPISQLILPQPYTIDHTGRQFADAPASPSAT
;
A
#
# COMPACT_ATOMS: atom_id res chain seq x y z
N MET A 1 -6.04 0.94 31.69
CA MET A 1 -4.82 1.09 30.87
C MET A 1 -5.27 1.22 29.43
N PRO A 2 -4.93 2.28 28.72
CA PRO A 2 -5.32 2.39 27.30
C PRO A 2 -4.56 1.35 26.50
N ARG A 3 -5.28 0.58 25.69
CA ARG A 3 -4.70 -0.36 24.72
C ARG A 3 -3.98 0.47 23.65
N SER A 4 -2.67 0.31 23.52
CA SER A 4 -1.90 0.89 22.43
C SER A 4 -2.32 0.25 21.12
N TYR A 5 -2.87 1.05 20.21
CA TYR A 5 -3.21 0.64 18.86
C TYR A 5 -1.97 0.77 17.99
N GLY A 6 -1.42 -0.34 17.51
CA GLY A 6 -0.29 -0.34 16.61
C GLY A 6 -0.70 -0.16 15.15
N LEU A 7 0.12 0.53 14.39
CA LEU A 7 0.01 0.74 12.94
C LEU A 7 1.23 0.15 12.26
N TYR A 8 1.09 -0.28 11.00
CA TYR A 8 2.25 -0.72 10.22
C TYR A 8 3.09 0.47 9.78
N VAL A 9 4.19 0.76 10.45
CA VAL A 9 5.07 1.90 10.16
C VAL A 9 6.53 1.53 10.31
N ASN A 10 7.39 2.04 9.44
CA ASN A 10 8.81 2.18 9.71
C ASN A 10 9.12 3.65 10.04
N THR A 11 9.80 3.75 11.15
CA THR A 11 10.47 4.82 11.89
C THR A 11 10.63 6.21 11.30
N GLY A 12 10.18 7.19 12.10
CA GLY A 12 11.00 8.29 12.62
C GLY A 12 11.66 9.24 11.64
N ARG A 13 10.88 9.84 10.74
CA ARG A 13 11.04 11.24 10.35
C ARG A 13 9.72 11.74 9.78
N ARG A 14 9.24 12.88 10.31
CA ARG A 14 8.12 13.60 9.70
C ARG A 14 8.59 14.13 8.36
N TYR A 15 8.17 13.51 7.28
CA TYR A 15 8.22 14.08 5.95
C TYR A 15 6.78 14.40 5.54
N SER A 16 6.55 15.61 5.08
CA SER A 16 5.35 15.92 4.30
C SER A 16 5.47 15.14 2.97
N VAL A 17 4.86 13.97 2.93
CA VAL A 17 4.82 13.12 1.75
C VAL A 17 3.66 13.60 0.88
N PRO A 18 3.87 13.83 -0.42
CA PRO A 18 2.77 14.17 -1.34
C PRO A 18 1.76 13.04 -1.41
N PRO A 19 0.51 13.35 -1.71
CA PRO A 19 -0.52 12.35 -1.86
C PRO A 19 -0.26 11.46 -3.07
N ASN A 20 -0.56 10.19 -2.93
CA ASN A 20 -0.50 9.12 -3.92
C ASN A 20 0.78 8.29 -3.91
N THR A 21 0.64 7.10 -3.38
CA THR A 21 1.78 6.31 -2.97
C THR A 21 1.57 4.81 -3.19
N THR A 22 2.50 4.15 -3.84
CA THR A 22 2.54 2.70 -4.11
C THR A 22 3.42 1.97 -3.09
N CYS A 23 3.05 0.79 -2.63
CA CYS A 23 3.83 0.03 -1.66
C CYS A 23 4.09 -1.43 -2.01
N LEU A 24 5.28 -1.89 -1.64
CA LEU A 24 5.71 -3.27 -1.62
C LEU A 24 5.91 -3.78 -0.19
N ALA A 25 5.33 -4.91 0.20
CA ALA A 25 5.37 -5.42 1.56
C ALA A 25 6.22 -6.69 1.73
N VAL A 26 6.96 -6.78 2.80
CA VAL A 26 7.85 -7.92 3.13
C VAL A 26 7.78 -8.29 4.63
N SER A 27 7.51 -9.52 5.01
CA SER A 27 7.41 -9.99 6.41
C SER A 27 8.72 -10.55 6.98
N CYS A 28 9.08 -10.22 8.20
CA CYS A 28 10.16 -10.87 8.93
C CYS A 28 9.65 -11.46 10.25
N GLY A 29 9.45 -12.77 10.26
CA GLY A 29 9.24 -13.59 11.44
C GLY A 29 9.82 -14.98 11.16
N ARG A 30 10.50 -15.58 12.12
CA ARG A 30 11.22 -16.86 12.00
C ARG A 30 10.39 -17.94 11.29
N LEU A 31 11.01 -18.58 10.27
CA LEU A 31 10.62 -19.84 9.64
C LEU A 31 9.40 -19.80 8.71
N LEU A 32 9.56 -19.13 7.56
CA LEU A 32 8.88 -19.58 6.35
C LEU A 32 9.92 -19.79 5.24
N PRO A 33 9.87 -20.89 4.48
CA PRO A 33 10.73 -21.07 3.32
C PRO A 33 10.21 -20.15 2.21
N ALA A 34 10.97 -19.19 1.82
CA ALA A 34 10.79 -18.15 0.85
C ALA A 34 10.45 -16.77 1.47
N SER A 35 11.32 -15.83 1.20
CA SER A 35 11.13 -14.41 1.53
C SER A 35 10.03 -13.84 0.63
N ARG A 36 8.93 -13.35 1.21
CA ARG A 36 7.78 -12.79 0.46
C ARG A 36 7.86 -11.28 0.36
N ILE A 37 7.52 -10.70 -0.78
CA ILE A 37 7.46 -9.25 -1.06
C ILE A 37 6.13 -8.88 -1.73
N THR A 38 5.56 -7.71 -1.42
CA THR A 38 4.36 -7.16 -2.10
C THR A 38 4.66 -5.87 -2.85
N VAL A 39 4.09 -5.73 -4.05
CA VAL A 39 4.06 -4.47 -4.80
C VAL A 39 2.70 -3.81 -4.63
N GLN A 40 2.70 -2.56 -4.22
CA GLN A 40 1.50 -1.76 -4.08
C GLN A 40 1.60 -0.48 -4.91
N ASN A 41 0.55 -0.14 -5.66
CA ASN A 41 0.47 1.06 -6.45
C ASN A 41 -0.62 2.01 -5.94
N LEU A 42 -0.30 3.29 -5.81
CA LEU A 42 -1.19 4.33 -5.36
C LEU A 42 -1.20 5.50 -6.34
N LEU A 43 -2.37 6.09 -6.57
CA LEU A 43 -2.58 7.17 -7.52
C LEU A 43 -2.12 8.53 -6.97
N ARG A 44 -1.33 9.28 -7.71
CA ARG A 44 -0.69 10.54 -7.28
C ARG A 44 -1.55 11.78 -7.53
N GLN A 45 -1.50 12.75 -6.58
CA GLN A 45 -1.91 14.15 -6.79
C GLN A 45 -0.67 15.06 -6.76
N LEU A 46 -0.35 15.73 -7.87
CA LEU A 46 0.53 16.89 -7.89
C LEU A 46 -0.33 18.15 -7.90
N CYS A 47 -0.34 18.88 -6.78
CA CYS A 47 -0.83 20.25 -6.77
C CYS A 47 0.23 21.15 -7.41
N ARG A 48 0.11 21.46 -8.70
CA ARG A 48 0.48 22.74 -9.34
C ARG A 48 0.08 22.71 -10.81
N ASN A 49 -1.04 23.39 -11.13
CA ASN A 49 -1.38 23.98 -12.45
C ASN A 49 -1.35 23.08 -13.71
N LEU A 50 -1.73 21.78 -13.63
CA LEU A 50 -2.04 21.00 -14.81
C LEU A 50 -3.52 20.57 -14.79
N PRO A 51 -4.20 20.53 -15.95
CA PRO A 51 -5.60 20.12 -16.04
C PRO A 51 -5.70 18.62 -15.80
N SER A 52 -6.10 18.26 -14.61
CA SER A 52 -6.31 16.89 -14.09
C SER A 52 -5.07 16.20 -13.51
N PRO A 53 -4.95 16.13 -12.18
CA PRO A 53 -3.75 15.59 -11.51
C PRO A 53 -3.72 14.06 -11.41
N TRP A 54 -4.67 13.34 -12.02
CA TRP A 54 -4.86 11.90 -11.87
C TRP A 54 -4.96 11.25 -13.25
N GLY A 55 -3.81 10.86 -13.82
CA GLY A 55 -3.77 10.12 -15.06
C GLY A 55 -3.97 8.62 -14.87
N ASN A 56 -4.25 7.92 -15.95
CA ASN A 56 -4.27 6.47 -16.03
C ASN A 56 -3.38 5.94 -17.17
N GLU A 57 -2.52 6.82 -17.69
CA GLU A 57 -1.75 6.59 -18.91
C GLU A 57 -0.78 5.42 -18.78
N ASP A 58 -0.23 5.20 -17.58
CA ASP A 58 0.71 4.11 -17.27
C ASP A 58 0.04 2.84 -16.72
N THR A 59 -1.27 2.86 -16.49
CA THR A 59 -1.98 1.74 -15.84
C THR A 59 -1.78 0.43 -16.59
N GLN A 60 -1.97 0.43 -17.92
CA GLN A 60 -1.79 -0.77 -18.72
C GLN A 60 -0.33 -1.22 -18.76
N GLU A 61 0.61 -0.28 -18.87
CA GLU A 61 2.04 -0.60 -18.85
C GLU A 61 2.47 -1.24 -17.53
N LEU A 62 1.97 -0.74 -16.39
CA LEU A 62 2.23 -1.35 -15.08
C LEU A 62 1.64 -2.76 -14.97
N ILE A 63 0.42 -2.97 -15.46
CA ILE A 63 -0.19 -4.31 -15.54
C ILE A 63 0.67 -5.25 -16.37
N ASP A 64 1.12 -4.80 -17.53
CA ASP A 64 1.94 -5.61 -18.45
C ASP A 64 3.32 -5.94 -17.85
N ILE A 65 3.96 -4.97 -17.18
CA ILE A 65 5.23 -5.19 -16.49
C ILE A 65 5.04 -6.23 -15.38
N LEU A 66 4.11 -6.02 -14.47
CA LEU A 66 3.84 -6.94 -13.37
C LEU A 66 3.45 -8.34 -13.87
N GLY A 67 2.66 -8.38 -14.95
CA GLY A 67 2.25 -9.63 -15.60
C GLY A 67 3.43 -10.44 -16.15
N ARG A 68 4.42 -9.80 -16.77
CA ARG A 68 5.65 -10.46 -17.27
C ARG A 68 6.44 -11.17 -16.18
N TYR A 69 6.45 -10.64 -14.97
CA TYR A 69 7.13 -11.22 -13.82
C TYR A 69 6.20 -12.07 -12.93
N GLN A 70 4.94 -12.25 -13.34
CA GLN A 70 3.90 -12.96 -12.57
C GLN A 70 3.68 -12.40 -11.16
N VAL A 71 3.89 -11.11 -11.00
CA VAL A 71 3.73 -10.40 -9.72
C VAL A 71 2.33 -9.84 -9.61
N LYS A 72 1.69 -10.04 -8.46
CA LYS A 72 0.43 -9.38 -8.10
C LYS A 72 0.71 -8.31 -7.05
N ALA A 73 0.12 -7.14 -7.28
CA ALA A 73 0.30 -5.94 -6.46
C ALA A 73 -1.01 -5.55 -5.78
N THR A 74 -0.92 -4.68 -4.78
CA THR A 74 -2.07 -4.02 -4.17
C THR A 74 -2.09 -2.55 -4.59
N PHE A 75 -3.18 -2.12 -5.21
CA PHE A 75 -3.41 -0.76 -5.66
C PHE A 75 -4.39 -0.06 -4.71
N PHE A 76 -3.95 1.00 -4.04
CA PHE A 76 -4.83 1.85 -3.25
C PHE A 76 -5.30 3.02 -4.11
N VAL A 77 -6.59 3.06 -4.40
CA VAL A 77 -7.19 4.01 -5.33
C VAL A 77 -8.11 5.00 -4.62
N VAL A 78 -8.12 6.25 -5.11
CA VAL A 78 -9.01 7.30 -4.61
C VAL A 78 -10.36 7.20 -5.32
N GLY A 79 -11.45 7.41 -4.58
CA GLY A 79 -12.82 7.28 -5.14
C GLY A 79 -13.07 8.20 -6.32
N GLN A 80 -12.57 9.44 -6.32
CA GLN A 80 -12.64 10.34 -7.48
C GLN A 80 -11.93 9.79 -8.72
N TRP A 81 -10.86 9.02 -8.56
CA TRP A 81 -10.20 8.35 -9.67
C TRP A 81 -10.99 7.14 -10.17
N VAL A 82 -11.63 6.41 -9.26
CA VAL A 82 -12.56 5.32 -9.61
C VAL A 82 -13.70 5.85 -10.47
N ASP A 83 -14.30 6.98 -10.10
CA ASP A 83 -15.35 7.63 -10.89
C ASP A 83 -14.87 8.04 -12.28
N LYS A 84 -13.63 8.51 -12.38
CA LYS A 84 -13.07 9.02 -13.64
C LYS A 84 -12.56 7.94 -14.57
N TYR A 85 -12.04 6.83 -14.03
CA TYR A 85 -11.37 5.76 -14.79
C TYR A 85 -11.82 4.36 -14.34
N PRO A 86 -13.13 4.06 -14.35
CA PRO A 86 -13.64 2.76 -13.89
C PRO A 86 -13.08 1.59 -14.70
N GLU A 87 -12.77 1.81 -15.99
CA GLU A 87 -12.15 0.81 -16.86
C GLU A 87 -10.73 0.43 -16.42
N SER A 88 -9.95 1.41 -15.93
CA SER A 88 -8.61 1.15 -15.38
C SER A 88 -8.67 0.38 -14.06
N VAL A 89 -9.64 0.73 -13.19
CA VAL A 89 -9.92 -0.02 -11.95
C VAL A 89 -10.27 -1.47 -12.27
N LYS A 90 -11.16 -1.66 -13.25
CA LYS A 90 -11.56 -2.98 -13.70
C LYS A 90 -10.37 -3.75 -14.29
N ALA A 91 -9.53 -3.13 -15.11
CA ALA A 91 -8.36 -3.76 -15.71
C ALA A 91 -7.36 -4.24 -14.65
N LEU A 92 -7.10 -3.45 -13.60
CA LEU A 92 -6.27 -3.85 -12.46
C LEU A 92 -6.85 -5.07 -11.75
N HIS A 93 -8.16 -5.06 -11.47
CA HIS A 93 -8.84 -6.17 -10.83
C HIS A 93 -8.83 -7.43 -11.70
N ASP A 94 -9.18 -7.33 -12.98
CA ASP A 94 -9.22 -8.46 -13.92
C ASP A 94 -7.83 -9.07 -14.13
N ALA A 95 -6.78 -8.27 -14.04
CA ALA A 95 -5.39 -8.74 -14.05
C ALA A 95 -5.00 -9.47 -12.74
N GLY A 96 -5.88 -9.54 -11.75
CA GLY A 96 -5.68 -10.24 -10.47
C GLY A 96 -4.87 -9.44 -9.44
N HIS A 97 -4.79 -8.13 -9.59
CA HIS A 97 -4.27 -7.24 -8.56
C HIS A 97 -5.34 -6.95 -7.50
N GLU A 98 -4.92 -6.63 -6.28
CA GLU A 98 -5.83 -6.10 -5.27
C GLU A 98 -6.10 -4.63 -5.53
N VAL A 99 -7.37 -4.23 -5.55
CA VAL A 99 -7.78 -2.83 -5.59
C VAL A 99 -8.37 -2.47 -4.23
N MET A 100 -7.71 -1.56 -3.52
CA MET A 100 -7.99 -1.19 -2.14
C MET A 100 -8.19 0.32 -1.99
N ASN A 101 -8.63 0.75 -0.82
CA ASN A 101 -9.12 2.09 -0.53
C ASN A 101 -8.00 3.11 -0.24
N HIS A 102 -8.14 4.33 -0.81
CA HIS A 102 -7.30 5.49 -0.48
C HIS A 102 -8.11 6.76 -0.18
N SER A 103 -9.27 6.63 0.46
CA SER A 103 -10.32 7.64 0.67
C SER A 103 -11.06 8.04 -0.62
N ASP A 104 -12.13 8.78 -0.48
CA ASP A 104 -12.91 9.26 -1.62
C ASP A 104 -12.30 10.49 -2.28
N THR A 105 -11.95 11.51 -1.48
CA THR A 105 -11.50 12.83 -1.97
C THR A 105 -10.07 13.20 -1.56
N HIS A 106 -9.35 12.29 -0.91
CA HIS A 106 -7.96 12.45 -0.47
C HIS A 106 -7.73 13.61 0.53
N PRO A 107 -8.52 13.78 1.59
CA PRO A 107 -8.32 14.83 2.57
C PRO A 107 -7.25 14.48 3.61
N HIS A 108 -6.82 15.47 4.37
CA HIS A 108 -5.96 15.27 5.55
C HIS A 108 -6.74 14.62 6.70
N PHE A 109 -6.58 13.33 6.93
CA PHE A 109 -7.35 12.57 7.93
C PHE A 109 -7.14 13.06 9.36
N ASN A 110 -5.95 13.59 9.68
CA ASN A 110 -5.69 14.16 10.99
C ASN A 110 -6.52 15.42 11.31
N SER A 111 -7.13 16.05 10.30
CA SER A 111 -8.00 17.21 10.45
C SER A 111 -9.50 16.88 10.48
N LEU A 112 -9.87 15.61 10.25
CA LEU A 112 -11.25 15.15 10.18
C LEU A 112 -11.73 14.56 11.49
N SER A 113 -13.03 14.63 11.74
CA SER A 113 -13.69 13.85 12.79
C SER A 113 -13.75 12.35 12.39
N ALA A 114 -13.91 11.46 13.36
CA ALA A 114 -14.08 10.03 13.11
C ALA A 114 -15.22 9.72 12.13
N GLN A 115 -16.34 10.43 12.25
CA GLN A 115 -17.48 10.29 11.34
C GLN A 115 -17.14 10.70 9.90
N GLN A 116 -16.38 11.79 9.71
CA GLN A 116 -15.94 12.22 8.38
C GLN A 116 -14.95 11.23 7.77
N ILE A 117 -14.05 10.67 8.57
CA ILE A 117 -13.12 9.62 8.13
C ILE A 117 -13.91 8.39 7.64
N CYS A 118 -14.86 7.90 8.43
CA CYS A 118 -15.72 6.78 8.03
C CYS A 118 -16.46 7.08 6.73
N ALA A 119 -17.02 8.28 6.57
CA ALA A 119 -17.74 8.67 5.36
C ALA A 119 -16.85 8.68 4.11
N GLU A 120 -15.63 9.21 4.21
CA GLU A 120 -14.62 9.18 3.13
C GLU A 120 -14.24 7.74 2.74
N VAL A 121 -14.08 6.87 3.73
CA VAL A 121 -13.71 5.47 3.49
C VAL A 121 -14.86 4.69 2.87
N GLU A 122 -16.07 4.81 3.41
CA GLU A 122 -17.24 4.09 2.89
C GLU A 122 -17.59 4.53 1.47
N ALA A 123 -17.58 5.83 1.18
CA ALA A 123 -17.84 6.34 -0.16
C ALA A 123 -16.87 5.76 -1.21
N CYS A 124 -15.59 5.66 -0.89
CA CYS A 124 -14.59 5.03 -1.76
C CYS A 124 -14.81 3.52 -1.88
N ASN A 125 -15.13 2.82 -0.77
CA ASN A 125 -15.45 1.39 -0.79
C ASN A 125 -16.61 1.09 -1.73
N ASP A 126 -17.70 1.86 -1.65
CA ASP A 126 -18.90 1.67 -2.48
C ASP A 126 -18.58 1.80 -3.97
N LYS A 127 -17.73 2.78 -4.35
CA LYS A 127 -17.30 2.99 -5.73
C LYS A 127 -16.42 1.85 -6.25
N ILE A 128 -15.44 1.37 -5.44
CA ILE A 128 -14.58 0.25 -5.84
C ILE A 128 -15.41 -1.02 -5.97
N GLU A 129 -16.28 -1.30 -5.01
CA GLU A 129 -17.16 -2.47 -5.05
C GLU A 129 -18.11 -2.45 -6.24
N ALA A 130 -18.65 -1.30 -6.62
CA ALA A 130 -19.50 -1.14 -7.79
C ALA A 130 -18.79 -1.52 -9.10
N VAL A 131 -17.48 -1.30 -9.21
CA VAL A 131 -16.69 -1.61 -10.41
C VAL A 131 -16.13 -3.02 -10.39
N THR A 132 -15.65 -3.50 -9.24
CA THR A 132 -14.90 -4.76 -9.13
C THR A 132 -15.76 -5.92 -8.62
N GLY A 133 -16.88 -5.64 -7.98
CA GLY A 133 -17.69 -6.64 -7.25
C GLY A 133 -17.07 -7.07 -5.92
N VAL A 134 -15.94 -6.46 -5.51
CA VAL A 134 -15.21 -6.81 -4.28
C VAL A 134 -15.09 -5.57 -3.39
N ARG A 135 -15.59 -5.67 -2.16
CA ARG A 135 -15.45 -4.60 -1.18
C ARG A 135 -14.03 -4.59 -0.61
N PRO A 136 -13.34 -3.43 -0.58
CA PRO A 136 -12.02 -3.33 0.02
C PRO A 136 -12.02 -3.64 1.52
N THR A 137 -10.94 -4.26 1.99
CA THR A 137 -10.72 -4.54 3.42
C THR A 137 -9.52 -3.79 3.99
N LEU A 138 -8.70 -3.20 3.11
CA LEU A 138 -7.51 -2.45 3.46
C LEU A 138 -7.64 -1.00 3.00
N ILE A 139 -7.08 -0.09 3.79
CA ILE A 139 -6.98 1.31 3.42
C ILE A 139 -5.57 1.82 3.66
N ARG A 140 -5.10 2.67 2.75
CA ARG A 140 -4.00 3.56 3.07
C ARG A 140 -4.54 4.94 3.37
N PRO A 141 -4.31 5.49 4.58
CA PRO A 141 -4.69 6.86 4.87
C PRO A 141 -3.96 7.85 3.96
N PRO A 142 -4.64 8.90 3.44
CA PRO A 142 -4.02 9.96 2.67
C PRO A 142 -2.79 10.56 3.37
N TYR A 143 -1.76 10.91 2.60
CA TYR A 143 -0.48 11.47 3.10
C TYR A 143 0.28 10.57 4.08
N GLY A 144 -0.17 9.33 4.30
CA GLY A 144 0.33 8.48 5.38
C GLY A 144 0.00 9.02 6.76
N GLU A 145 -0.97 9.90 6.88
CA GLU A 145 -1.38 10.49 8.16
C GLU A 145 -2.18 9.50 9.00
N TYR A 146 -1.81 9.39 10.26
CA TYR A 146 -2.55 8.61 11.24
C TYR A 146 -2.34 9.14 12.67
N ASN A 147 -3.32 8.87 13.50
CA ASN A 147 -3.29 9.01 14.95
C ASN A 147 -4.29 7.98 15.52
N ASP A 148 -4.43 7.93 16.83
CA ASP A 148 -5.33 6.95 17.48
C ASP A 148 -6.78 7.08 17.00
N GLN A 149 -7.24 8.31 16.73
CA GLN A 149 -8.59 8.57 16.22
C GLN A 149 -8.75 8.02 14.80
N VAL A 150 -7.78 8.26 13.91
CA VAL A 150 -7.80 7.75 12.52
C VAL A 150 -7.84 6.23 12.51
N ILE A 151 -6.95 5.59 13.27
CA ILE A 151 -6.87 4.11 13.36
C ILE A 151 -8.18 3.55 13.91
N SER A 152 -8.69 4.12 15.01
CA SER A 152 -9.92 3.67 15.65
C SER A 152 -11.14 3.82 14.73
N ALA A 153 -11.25 4.94 13.99
CA ALA A 153 -12.32 5.19 13.04
C ALA A 153 -12.30 4.15 11.90
N ILE A 154 -11.14 3.93 11.28
CA ILE A 154 -10.96 2.96 10.19
C ILE A 154 -11.31 1.54 10.67
N ARG A 155 -10.80 1.13 11.83
CA ARG A 155 -11.09 -0.20 12.38
C ARG A 155 -12.53 -0.39 12.82
N SER A 156 -13.23 0.67 13.24
CA SER A 156 -14.63 0.60 13.63
C SER A 156 -15.57 0.18 12.49
N ILE A 157 -15.15 0.36 11.24
CA ILE A 157 -15.86 -0.05 10.03
C ILE A 157 -15.26 -1.31 9.37
N GLY A 158 -14.44 -2.07 10.10
CA GLY A 158 -13.88 -3.34 9.65
C GLY A 158 -12.73 -3.24 8.65
N MET A 159 -12.13 -2.07 8.49
CA MET A 159 -10.99 -1.85 7.61
C MET A 159 -9.66 -1.88 8.37
N GLU A 160 -8.57 -2.32 7.73
CA GLU A 160 -7.23 -2.27 8.32
C GLU A 160 -6.38 -1.19 7.64
N PRO A 161 -5.82 -0.24 8.42
CA PRO A 161 -4.95 0.80 7.87
C PRO A 161 -3.54 0.26 7.59
N ILE A 162 -3.00 0.56 6.41
CA ILE A 162 -1.72 0.07 5.92
C ILE A 162 -0.76 1.24 5.65
N GLN A 163 0.49 1.10 6.11
CA GLN A 163 1.60 2.00 5.82
C GLN A 163 2.69 1.30 4.98
N TRP A 164 3.87 1.91 4.88
CA TRP A 164 5.01 1.40 4.13
C TRP A 164 6.32 1.60 4.93
N ASP A 165 7.34 0.83 4.61
CA ASP A 165 8.68 0.98 5.19
C ASP A 165 9.73 1.43 4.15
N VAL A 166 9.52 1.15 2.87
CA VAL A 166 10.42 1.59 1.80
C VAL A 166 9.70 2.55 0.85
N ASP A 167 10.08 3.82 0.88
CA ASP A 167 9.62 4.84 -0.06
C ASP A 167 10.56 4.89 -1.26
N SER A 168 10.06 4.62 -2.46
CA SER A 168 10.83 4.70 -3.71
C SER A 168 11.27 6.11 -4.06
N LEU A 169 10.53 7.13 -3.60
CA LEU A 169 10.63 8.54 -3.99
C LEU A 169 10.46 8.79 -5.50
N ASP A 170 9.81 7.88 -6.22
CA ASP A 170 9.54 7.98 -7.65
C ASP A 170 8.75 9.25 -8.01
N TRP A 171 7.89 9.73 -7.10
CA TRP A 171 7.14 10.96 -7.21
C TRP A 171 8.00 12.23 -7.30
N LYS A 172 9.30 12.14 -6.98
CA LYS A 172 10.27 13.23 -7.11
C LYS A 172 10.91 13.31 -8.50
N GLU A 173 10.46 12.44 -9.41
CA GLU A 173 11.00 12.36 -10.78
C GLU A 173 12.52 12.08 -10.81
N ILE A 174 13.02 11.36 -9.78
CA ILE A 174 14.41 10.91 -9.76
C ILE A 174 14.63 9.82 -10.83
N PRO A 175 15.84 9.67 -11.37
CA PRO A 175 16.12 8.69 -12.41
C PRO A 175 15.75 7.26 -12.00
N ALA A 176 15.36 6.42 -12.97
CA ALA A 176 15.00 5.02 -12.75
C ALA A 176 16.10 4.21 -12.03
N SER A 177 17.38 4.52 -12.33
CA SER A 177 18.52 3.88 -11.66
C SER A 177 18.60 4.22 -10.17
N GLU A 178 18.26 5.46 -9.80
CA GLU A 178 18.23 5.89 -8.39
C GLU A 178 17.03 5.25 -7.65
N ILE A 179 15.84 5.19 -8.28
CA ILE A 179 14.69 4.46 -7.76
C ILE A 179 15.07 3.01 -7.49
N THR A 180 15.68 2.35 -8.47
CA THR A 180 16.12 0.95 -8.39
C THR A 180 17.09 0.73 -7.24
N GLN A 181 18.15 1.55 -7.16
CA GLN A 181 19.14 1.46 -6.08
C GLN A 181 18.50 1.69 -4.72
N ARG A 182 17.64 2.72 -4.61
CA ARG A 182 16.97 3.07 -3.37
C ARG A 182 16.10 1.94 -2.83
N VAL A 183 15.29 1.34 -3.68
CA VAL A 183 14.41 0.23 -3.30
C VAL A 183 15.25 -1.00 -2.95
N THR A 184 16.09 -1.46 -3.86
CA THR A 184 16.83 -2.73 -3.68
C THR A 184 17.86 -2.70 -2.54
N SER A 185 18.30 -1.51 -2.12
CA SER A 185 19.24 -1.39 -0.97
C SER A 185 18.55 -1.37 0.40
N LYS A 186 17.21 -1.19 0.44
CA LYS A 186 16.47 -1.04 1.70
C LYS A 186 15.51 -2.17 1.99
N VAL A 187 15.07 -2.87 0.96
CA VAL A 187 14.13 -3.98 1.10
C VAL A 187 14.73 -5.06 1.98
N CYS A 188 13.93 -5.52 2.93
CA CYS A 188 14.20 -6.71 3.74
C CYS A 188 12.93 -7.58 3.78
N PRO A 189 13.02 -8.85 4.22
CA PRO A 189 11.85 -9.68 4.39
C PRO A 189 10.77 -9.00 5.24
N GLY A 190 9.54 -8.79 4.72
CA GLY A 190 8.42 -8.09 5.36
C GLY A 190 8.24 -6.62 4.96
N SER A 191 9.05 -6.03 4.03
CA SER A 191 8.91 -4.63 3.62
C SER A 191 7.65 -4.36 2.80
N ILE A 192 7.06 -3.19 2.95
CA ILE A 192 6.05 -2.61 2.07
C ILE A 192 6.71 -1.47 1.31
N VAL A 193 6.94 -1.63 0.02
CA VAL A 193 7.55 -0.61 -0.84
C VAL A 193 6.49 0.24 -1.52
N LEU A 194 6.70 1.52 -1.48
CA LEU A 194 5.83 2.56 -1.97
C LEU A 194 6.24 3.03 -3.36
N PHE A 195 5.30 2.92 -4.35
CA PHE A 195 5.41 3.52 -5.67
C PHE A 195 4.17 4.35 -6.00
N HIS A 196 4.23 5.14 -7.06
CA HIS A 196 3.12 5.94 -7.56
C HIS A 196 2.86 5.60 -9.03
N ASN A 197 1.60 5.56 -9.45
CA ASN A 197 1.27 5.61 -10.86
C ASN A 197 1.44 7.05 -11.38
N ALA A 198 1.50 7.20 -12.68
CA ALA A 198 1.84 8.46 -13.36
C ALA A 198 3.17 9.08 -12.86
N ALA A 199 4.04 8.32 -12.20
CA ALA A 199 5.40 8.72 -11.90
C ALA A 199 6.29 8.37 -13.08
N LEU A 200 6.94 9.39 -13.64
CA LEU A 200 7.61 9.35 -14.95
C LEU A 200 8.55 8.15 -15.14
N HIS A 201 9.30 7.77 -14.11
CA HIS A 201 10.34 6.75 -14.20
C HIS A 201 9.99 5.42 -13.50
N THR A 202 8.78 5.27 -12.97
CA THR A 202 8.36 4.02 -12.32
C THR A 202 8.29 2.85 -13.29
N PRO A 203 7.66 2.97 -14.49
CA PRO A 203 7.65 1.89 -15.45
C PRO A 203 9.04 1.46 -15.90
N GLU A 204 9.98 2.40 -16.03
CA GLU A 204 11.37 2.11 -16.39
C GLU A 204 12.14 1.41 -15.28
N ALA A 205 11.94 1.80 -14.01
CA ALA A 205 12.66 1.25 -12.87
C ALA A 205 12.15 -0.14 -12.45
N LEU A 206 10.86 -0.39 -12.60
CA LEU A 206 10.19 -1.56 -12.04
C LEU A 206 10.76 -2.91 -12.53
N PRO A 207 11.07 -3.11 -13.83
CA PRO A 207 11.70 -4.35 -14.30
C PRO A 207 12.99 -4.70 -13.57
N ALA A 208 13.92 -3.75 -13.46
CA ALA A 208 15.21 -3.97 -12.82
C ALA A 208 15.05 -4.28 -11.30
N ILE A 209 14.09 -3.65 -10.64
CA ILE A 209 13.77 -3.93 -9.23
C ILE A 209 13.23 -5.35 -9.08
N LEU A 210 12.26 -5.74 -9.91
CA LEU A 210 11.64 -7.05 -9.85
C LEU A 210 12.66 -8.17 -10.14
N GLU A 211 13.44 -8.01 -11.21
CA GLU A 211 14.50 -8.98 -11.57
C GLU A 211 15.50 -9.19 -10.44
N LYS A 212 16.03 -8.09 -9.89
CA LYS A 212 17.03 -8.18 -8.83
C LYS A 212 16.48 -8.86 -7.58
N LEU A 213 15.30 -8.45 -7.12
CA LEU A 213 14.72 -9.00 -5.90
C LEU A 213 14.27 -10.46 -6.08
N LEU A 214 13.77 -10.85 -7.27
CA LEU A 214 13.49 -12.25 -7.58
C LEU A 214 14.77 -13.10 -7.60
N GLN A 215 15.87 -12.59 -8.17
CA GLN A 215 17.19 -13.26 -8.15
C GLN A 215 17.74 -13.40 -6.74
N GLU A 216 17.46 -12.46 -5.84
CA GLU A 216 17.83 -12.54 -4.42
C GLU A 216 16.90 -13.47 -3.61
N GLY A 217 15.95 -14.13 -4.26
CA GLY A 217 15.05 -15.13 -3.65
C GLY A 217 13.83 -14.55 -2.96
N TYR A 218 13.49 -13.29 -3.22
CA TYR A 218 12.24 -12.72 -2.72
C TYR A 218 11.05 -13.22 -3.53
N THR A 219 9.88 -13.30 -2.88
CA THR A 219 8.58 -13.57 -3.50
C THR A 219 7.66 -12.38 -3.29
N PHE A 220 7.05 -11.90 -4.37
CA PHE A 220 6.09 -10.82 -4.33
C PHE A 220 4.67 -11.34 -4.04
N VAL A 221 3.97 -10.73 -3.09
CA VAL A 221 2.59 -11.10 -2.74
C VAL A 221 1.73 -9.84 -2.53
N PRO A 222 0.42 -9.88 -2.74
CA PRO A 222 -0.49 -8.82 -2.33
C PRO A 222 -0.48 -8.59 -0.82
N ILE A 223 -0.84 -7.39 -0.36
CA ILE A 223 -0.78 -7.04 1.08
C ILE A 223 -1.67 -7.94 1.92
N SER A 224 -2.87 -8.31 1.44
CA SER A 224 -3.75 -9.22 2.18
C SER A 224 -3.11 -10.57 2.51
N GLN A 225 -2.14 -11.01 1.69
CA GLN A 225 -1.39 -12.25 1.90
C GLN A 225 -0.13 -12.06 2.75
N LEU A 226 0.24 -10.81 3.03
CA LEU A 226 1.40 -10.48 3.85
C LEU A 226 1.03 -10.25 5.30
N ILE A 227 -0.07 -9.52 5.56
CA ILE A 227 -0.52 -9.20 6.91
C ILE A 227 -0.81 -10.49 7.68
N LEU A 228 -0.38 -10.52 8.94
CA LEU A 228 -0.57 -11.68 9.79
C LEU A 228 -2.03 -11.77 10.27
N PRO A 229 -2.61 -12.97 10.30
CA PRO A 229 -3.88 -13.19 11.01
C PRO A 229 -3.67 -13.04 12.51
N GLN A 230 -4.72 -12.66 13.23
CA GLN A 230 -4.72 -12.65 14.71
C GLN A 230 -4.49 -14.07 15.27
N PRO A 231 -3.76 -14.26 16.40
CA PRO A 231 -3.13 -13.22 17.21
C PRO A 231 -1.74 -12.80 16.70
N TYR A 232 -1.43 -11.51 16.80
CA TYR A 232 -0.12 -10.94 16.53
C TYR A 232 0.15 -9.76 17.45
N THR A 233 1.42 -9.41 17.65
CA THR A 233 1.85 -8.17 18.28
C THR A 233 2.35 -7.17 17.23
N ILE A 234 2.28 -5.88 17.57
CA ILE A 234 2.83 -4.79 16.74
C ILE A 234 3.87 -4.06 17.58
N ASP A 235 5.08 -3.87 17.03
CA ASP A 235 6.11 -3.11 17.69
C ASP A 235 5.93 -1.59 17.53
N HIS A 236 6.81 -0.81 18.16
CA HIS A 236 6.80 0.66 18.09
C HIS A 236 7.09 1.22 16.69
N THR A 237 7.54 0.38 15.76
CA THR A 237 7.74 0.75 14.34
C THR A 237 6.51 0.46 13.50
N GLY A 238 5.48 -0.19 14.06
CA GLY A 238 4.27 -0.60 13.36
C GLY A 238 4.39 -1.94 12.63
N ARG A 239 5.46 -2.72 12.88
CA ARG A 239 5.67 -4.03 12.27
C ARG A 239 4.93 -5.12 13.04
N GLN A 240 4.25 -6.02 12.33
CA GLN A 240 3.59 -7.19 12.94
C GLN A 240 4.59 -8.31 13.21
N PHE A 241 4.39 -8.98 14.34
CA PHE A 241 5.09 -10.21 14.73
C PHE A 241 4.06 -11.26 15.13
N ALA A 242 4.20 -12.47 14.60
CA ALA A 242 3.39 -13.58 15.06
C ALA A 242 3.67 -13.83 16.55
N ASP A 243 2.63 -13.99 17.35
CA ASP A 243 2.81 -14.41 18.75
C ASP A 243 3.46 -15.80 18.78
N ALA A 244 4.39 -15.99 19.70
CA ALA A 244 4.98 -17.30 19.91
C ALA A 244 3.86 -18.30 20.25
N PRO A 245 3.87 -19.53 19.68
CA PRO A 245 2.90 -20.55 20.07
C PRO A 245 2.98 -20.72 21.60
N ALA A 246 1.82 -20.68 22.26
CA ALA A 246 1.76 -20.91 23.71
C ALA A 246 2.52 -22.21 24.00
N SER A 247 3.53 -22.14 24.89
CA SER A 247 4.24 -23.32 25.33
C SER A 247 3.20 -24.32 25.88
N PRO A 248 3.24 -25.60 25.48
CA PRO A 248 2.33 -26.57 26.04
C PRO A 248 2.50 -26.53 27.55
N SER A 249 1.42 -26.23 28.27
CA SER A 249 1.39 -26.28 29.73
C SER A 249 1.84 -27.68 30.16
N ALA A 250 2.98 -27.73 30.87
CA ALA A 250 3.44 -28.94 31.49
C ALA A 250 2.34 -29.42 32.45
N THR A 251 1.62 -30.47 32.10
CA THR A 251 0.75 -31.22 32.97
C THR A 251 1.55 -32.26 33.74
#